data_4c210d4880ad23d13bfb018fc607bbce
#
_entry.id   4c210d4880ad23d13bfb018fc607bbce
#
_cell.length_a   1.000
_cell.length_b   1.000
_cell.length_c   1.000
_cell.angle_alpha   90.00
_cell.angle_beta   90.00
_cell.angle_gamma   90.00
#
_symmetry.space_group_name_H-M   'P 1'
#
loop_
_entity.id
_entity.type
_entity.pdbx_description
1 polymer ?
#
loop_
_entity_poly.entity_id
_entity_poly.type
_entity_poly.pdbx_seq_one_letter_code
_entity_poly.pdbx_strand_id
1 'polypeptide(L)'
;MKVKHLVVAFLCMLGCCACSSPKTEVKSPDGHIKMTLTVDENGTPFYNVSVNGSLLIENSKMGFVEGNGVILGGGFRIEKTTFDSKDETWTQPWGENKTNRNHYNEMTVTLEQPETGR
;
A
#
# COMPACT_ATOMS: atom_id res chain seq x y z
N MET A 1 35.16 21.49 -33.52
CA MET A 1 35.55 20.45 -32.55
C MET A 1 34.95 20.62 -31.16
N LYS A 2 34.48 21.78 -30.80
CA LYS A 2 33.82 22.02 -29.48
C LYS A 2 32.39 21.49 -29.39
N VAL A 3 31.77 21.18 -30.52
CA VAL A 3 30.34 20.73 -30.57
C VAL A 3 30.19 19.26 -30.20
N LYS A 4 31.23 18.43 -30.39
CA LYS A 4 31.19 16.99 -30.05
C LYS A 4 31.14 16.70 -28.55
N HIS A 5 31.68 17.58 -27.73
CA HIS A 5 31.63 17.43 -26.27
C HIS A 5 30.31 17.91 -25.65
N LEU A 6 29.59 18.81 -26.32
CA LEU A 6 28.32 19.32 -25.88
C LEU A 6 27.20 18.27 -26.09
N VAL A 7 27.28 17.48 -27.13
CA VAL A 7 26.32 16.44 -27.47
C VAL A 7 26.41 15.25 -26.49
N VAL A 8 27.61 14.92 -26.02
CA VAL A 8 27.82 13.84 -25.05
C VAL A 8 27.31 14.23 -23.66
N ALA A 9 27.46 15.51 -23.28
CA ALA A 9 26.92 16.00 -22.00
C ALA A 9 25.39 16.08 -21.98
N PHE A 10 24.74 16.27 -23.11
CA PHE A 10 23.29 16.33 -23.22
C PHE A 10 22.63 14.94 -23.19
N LEU A 11 23.36 13.91 -23.60
CA LEU A 11 22.84 12.53 -23.61
C LEU A 11 22.82 11.88 -22.22
N CYS A 12 23.58 12.40 -21.26
CA CYS A 12 23.61 11.89 -19.88
C CYS A 12 22.49 12.41 -18.98
N MET A 13 21.71 13.39 -19.42
CA MET A 13 20.63 13.98 -18.60
C MET A 13 19.25 13.33 -18.79
N LEU A 14 19.12 12.37 -19.70
CA LEU A 14 17.83 11.69 -20.00
C LEU A 14 17.66 10.34 -19.29
N GLY A 15 18.47 10.03 -18.29
CA GLY A 15 18.53 8.70 -17.69
C GLY A 15 17.93 8.53 -16.29
N CYS A 16 17.13 9.44 -15.78
CA CYS A 16 16.53 9.27 -14.45
C CYS A 16 15.02 9.55 -14.42
N CYS A 17 14.26 8.88 -15.28
CA CYS A 17 12.88 8.58 -14.93
C CYS A 17 12.92 7.36 -14.01
N ALA A 18 13.19 7.60 -12.73
CA ALA A 18 12.83 6.64 -11.69
C ALA A 18 11.30 6.59 -11.68
N CYS A 19 10.72 5.61 -12.38
CA CYS A 19 9.34 5.19 -12.15
C CYS A 19 9.28 4.67 -10.72
N SER A 20 9.03 5.55 -9.76
CA SER A 20 8.67 5.13 -8.42
C SER A 20 7.28 4.52 -8.52
N SER A 21 7.23 3.19 -8.45
CA SER A 21 5.97 2.48 -8.24
C SER A 21 5.26 3.10 -7.05
N PRO A 22 3.95 3.35 -7.13
CA PRO A 22 3.22 3.89 -5.99
C PRO A 22 3.45 2.99 -4.78
N LYS A 23 3.97 3.55 -3.71
CA LYS A 23 4.21 2.80 -2.47
C LYS A 23 2.86 2.46 -1.84
N THR A 24 2.51 1.19 -1.87
CA THR A 24 1.36 0.63 -1.16
C THR A 24 1.82 0.01 0.15
N GLU A 25 2.45 0.81 0.98
CA GLU A 25 3.05 0.43 2.24
C GLU A 25 2.58 1.34 3.36
N VAL A 26 2.19 0.77 4.48
CA VAL A 26 1.85 1.50 5.71
C VAL A 26 2.62 0.91 6.89
N LYS A 27 3.05 1.79 7.78
CA LYS A 27 3.77 1.43 9.01
C LYS A 27 2.96 1.83 10.23
N SER A 28 3.11 1.07 11.30
CA SER A 28 2.63 1.50 12.62
C SER A 28 3.31 2.80 13.05
N PRO A 29 2.70 3.60 13.95
CA PRO A 29 3.28 4.85 14.41
C PRO A 29 4.69 4.73 15.01
N ASP A 30 4.97 3.60 15.66
CA ASP A 30 6.30 3.28 16.19
C ASP A 30 7.28 2.70 15.16
N GLY A 31 6.81 2.42 13.93
CA GLY A 31 7.60 1.89 12.83
C GLY A 31 7.96 0.41 12.93
N HIS A 32 7.52 -0.30 13.97
CA HIS A 32 7.86 -1.71 14.18
C HIS A 32 7.09 -2.67 13.27
N ILE A 33 5.86 -2.31 12.92
CA ILE A 33 4.99 -3.11 12.07
C ILE A 33 4.88 -2.43 10.70
N LYS A 34 5.07 -3.19 9.65
CA LYS A 34 4.92 -2.73 8.26
C LYS A 34 4.02 -3.68 7.51
N MET A 35 3.03 -3.13 6.82
CA MET A 35 2.16 -3.85 5.92
C MET A 35 2.32 -3.32 4.50
N THR A 36 2.46 -4.22 3.54
CA THR A 36 2.58 -3.90 2.12
C THR A 36 1.50 -4.62 1.35
N LEU A 37 0.80 -3.90 0.48
CA LEU A 37 -0.17 -4.46 -0.45
C LEU A 37 0.45 -4.52 -1.85
N THR A 38 0.28 -5.63 -2.53
CA THR A 38 0.69 -5.80 -3.92
C THR A 38 -0.42 -6.45 -4.73
N VAL A 39 -0.47 -6.15 -6.02
CA VAL A 39 -1.38 -6.78 -6.97
C VAL A 39 -0.53 -7.45 -8.03
N ASP A 40 -0.75 -8.73 -8.27
CA ASP A 40 0.01 -9.50 -9.25
C ASP A 40 -0.44 -9.24 -10.70
N GLU A 41 0.17 -9.93 -11.65
CA GLU A 41 -0.15 -9.81 -13.08
C GLU A 41 -1.60 -10.23 -13.42
N ASN A 42 -2.19 -11.08 -12.60
CA ASN A 42 -3.58 -11.53 -12.74
C ASN A 42 -4.57 -10.60 -12.03
N GLY A 43 -4.09 -9.53 -11.41
CA GLY A 43 -4.92 -8.62 -10.63
C GLY A 43 -5.36 -9.20 -9.28
N THR A 44 -4.63 -10.19 -8.75
CA THR A 44 -4.89 -10.75 -7.43
C THR A 44 -4.17 -9.93 -6.36
N PRO A 45 -4.89 -9.39 -5.36
CA PRO A 45 -4.25 -8.65 -4.29
C PRO A 45 -3.64 -9.60 -3.24
N PHE A 46 -2.42 -9.27 -2.83
CA PHE A 46 -1.68 -9.93 -1.76
C PHE A 46 -1.20 -8.91 -0.75
N TYR A 47 -1.02 -9.35 0.48
CA TYR A 47 -0.41 -8.52 1.51
C TYR A 47 0.72 -9.25 2.23
N ASN A 48 1.67 -8.47 2.70
CA ASN A 48 2.79 -8.92 3.53
C ASN A 48 2.79 -8.11 4.81
N VAL A 49 3.12 -8.73 5.92
CA VAL A 49 3.30 -8.08 7.21
C VAL A 49 4.66 -8.44 7.78
N SER A 50 5.44 -7.43 8.11
CA SER A 50 6.72 -7.59 8.82
C SER A 50 6.69 -6.90 10.18
N VAL A 51 7.38 -7.49 11.13
CA VAL A 51 7.55 -6.96 12.49
C VAL A 51 9.03 -6.87 12.78
N ASN A 52 9.51 -5.68 13.15
CA ASN A 52 10.93 -5.41 13.40
C ASN A 52 11.85 -5.88 12.26
N GLY A 53 11.42 -5.72 11.01
CA GLY A 53 12.18 -6.15 9.85
C GLY A 53 12.07 -7.65 9.50
N SER A 54 11.44 -8.44 10.34
CA SER A 54 11.22 -9.87 10.10
C SER A 54 9.85 -10.10 9.47
N LEU A 55 9.82 -10.83 8.35
CA LEU A 55 8.58 -11.14 7.65
C LEU A 55 7.75 -12.15 8.46
N LEU A 56 6.55 -11.76 8.86
CA LEU A 56 5.62 -12.57 9.66
C LEU A 56 4.56 -13.21 8.79
N ILE A 57 4.00 -12.45 7.84
CA ILE A 57 3.02 -12.92 6.86
C ILE A 57 3.57 -12.61 5.48
N GLU A 58 3.70 -13.65 4.66
CA GLU A 58 4.24 -13.55 3.31
C GLU A 58 3.18 -13.91 2.28
N ASN A 59 2.96 -13.00 1.31
CA ASN A 59 2.10 -13.20 0.14
C ASN A 59 0.73 -13.81 0.48
N SER A 60 0.07 -13.25 1.50
CA SER A 60 -1.27 -13.69 1.87
C SER A 60 -2.28 -13.13 0.86
N LYS A 61 -2.99 -14.03 0.21
CA LYS A 61 -3.99 -13.69 -0.79
C LYS A 61 -5.23 -13.07 -0.15
N MET A 62 -5.66 -11.96 -0.72
CA MET A 62 -6.92 -11.31 -0.35
C MET A 62 -8.00 -11.66 -1.38
N GLY A 63 -9.21 -11.89 -0.91
CA GLY A 63 -10.35 -12.14 -1.77
C GLY A 63 -11.63 -12.26 -0.96
N PHE A 64 -12.76 -12.11 -1.64
CA PHE A 64 -14.08 -12.22 -1.05
C PHE A 64 -14.95 -13.15 -1.90
N VAL A 65 -15.80 -13.90 -1.23
CA VAL A 65 -16.87 -14.67 -1.87
C VAL A 65 -18.19 -14.01 -1.49
N GLU A 66 -18.89 -13.49 -2.47
CA GLU A 66 -20.24 -12.96 -2.27
C GLU A 66 -21.25 -14.10 -2.09
N GLY A 67 -22.39 -13.83 -1.44
CA GLY A 67 -23.44 -14.81 -1.19
C GLY A 67 -24.06 -15.44 -2.42
N ASN A 68 -23.88 -14.81 -3.60
CA ASN A 68 -24.28 -15.35 -4.91
C ASN A 68 -23.21 -16.25 -5.57
N GLY A 69 -22.10 -16.53 -4.87
CA GLY A 69 -21.00 -17.34 -5.38
C GLY A 69 -19.98 -16.60 -6.24
N VAL A 70 -20.11 -15.30 -6.42
CA VAL A 70 -19.12 -14.50 -7.14
C VAL A 70 -17.85 -14.38 -6.30
N ILE A 71 -16.72 -14.73 -6.90
CA ILE A 71 -15.40 -14.64 -6.25
C ILE A 71 -14.73 -13.33 -6.68
N LEU A 72 -14.50 -12.45 -5.71
CA LEU A 72 -13.74 -11.21 -5.91
C LEU A 72 -12.28 -11.45 -5.49
N GLY A 73 -11.53 -12.13 -6.32
CA GLY A 73 -10.15 -12.52 -6.01
C GLY A 73 -9.13 -12.26 -7.11
N GLY A 74 -9.53 -11.60 -8.19
CA GLY A 74 -8.64 -11.33 -9.31
C GLY A 74 -9.17 -10.26 -10.25
N GLY A 75 -8.36 -9.87 -11.25
CA GLY A 75 -8.73 -8.84 -12.22
C GLY A 75 -8.70 -7.41 -11.69
N PHE A 76 -8.10 -7.17 -10.52
CA PHE A 76 -8.01 -5.86 -9.90
C PHE A 76 -6.78 -5.08 -10.37
N ARG A 77 -6.92 -3.78 -10.38
CA ARG A 77 -5.79 -2.84 -10.47
C ARG A 77 -5.90 -1.80 -9.37
N ILE A 78 -4.77 -1.27 -8.96
CA ILE A 78 -4.75 -0.17 -7.99
C ILE A 78 -5.09 1.12 -8.72
N GLU A 79 -6.22 1.72 -8.36
CA GLU A 79 -6.66 3.00 -8.90
C GLU A 79 -6.08 4.16 -8.10
N LYS A 80 -6.16 4.08 -6.79
CA LYS A 80 -5.78 5.16 -5.88
C LYS A 80 -5.27 4.60 -4.56
N THR A 81 -4.26 5.26 -4.01
CA THR A 81 -3.77 5.00 -2.65
C THR A 81 -3.75 6.31 -1.88
N THR A 82 -4.36 6.33 -0.71
CA THR A 82 -4.37 7.47 0.20
C THR A 82 -3.86 7.06 1.58
N PHE A 83 -3.24 8.00 2.27
CA PHE A 83 -2.68 7.80 3.60
C PHE A 83 -3.28 8.81 4.57
N ASP A 84 -3.56 8.34 5.77
CA ASP A 84 -4.01 9.17 6.89
C ASP A 84 -3.37 8.67 8.18
N SER A 85 -3.42 9.48 9.21
CA SER A 85 -2.97 9.11 10.55
C SER A 85 -3.88 9.72 11.58
N LYS A 86 -4.08 9.01 12.69
CA LYS A 86 -4.92 9.45 13.77
C LYS A 86 -4.27 9.17 15.11
N ASP A 87 -4.34 10.13 16.00
CA ASP A 87 -3.93 10.01 17.38
C ASP A 87 -4.98 10.70 18.24
N GLU A 88 -5.83 9.92 18.86
CA GLU A 88 -6.90 10.41 19.74
C GLU A 88 -6.93 9.65 21.05
N THR A 89 -7.26 10.35 22.09
CA THR A 89 -7.44 9.79 23.42
C THR A 89 -8.83 10.16 23.93
N TRP A 90 -9.56 9.16 24.44
CA TRP A 90 -10.85 9.39 25.05
C TRP A 90 -10.96 8.71 26.40
N THR A 91 -11.86 9.22 27.20
CA THR A 91 -12.12 8.69 28.54
C THR A 91 -13.45 7.98 28.55
N GLN A 92 -13.46 6.74 29.02
CA GLN A 92 -14.69 5.97 29.22
C GLN A 92 -15.08 6.01 30.71
N PRO A 93 -16.35 6.30 31.04
CA PRO A 93 -16.82 6.22 32.41
C PRO A 93 -17.00 4.78 32.90
N TRP A 94 -17.04 3.81 31.98
CA TRP A 94 -17.30 2.39 32.23
C TRP A 94 -16.21 1.53 31.55
N GLY A 95 -15.78 0.46 32.20
CA GLY A 95 -14.82 -0.47 31.67
C GLY A 95 -13.51 -0.55 32.47
N GLU A 96 -12.64 -1.49 32.13
CA GLU A 96 -11.34 -1.72 32.81
C GLU A 96 -10.36 -0.56 32.66
N ASN A 97 -10.40 0.11 31.50
CA ASN A 97 -9.51 1.22 31.18
C ASN A 97 -10.29 2.53 31.12
N LYS A 98 -9.95 3.45 32.01
CA LYS A 98 -10.57 4.78 32.02
C LYS A 98 -10.16 5.63 30.83
N THR A 99 -8.91 5.53 30.41
CA THR A 99 -8.32 6.29 29.33
C THR A 99 -7.91 5.35 28.19
N ASN A 100 -8.43 5.58 26.99
CA ASN A 100 -8.09 4.82 25.81
C ASN A 100 -7.45 5.73 24.77
N ARG A 101 -6.35 5.28 24.20
CA ARG A 101 -5.65 5.96 23.11
C ARG A 101 -5.81 5.17 21.83
N ASN A 102 -6.21 5.85 20.76
CA ASN A 102 -6.26 5.32 19.42
C ASN A 102 -5.22 6.04 18.56
N HIS A 103 -4.12 5.37 18.30
CA HIS A 103 -3.01 5.91 17.52
C HIS A 103 -2.66 4.96 16.39
N TYR A 104 -2.90 5.37 15.15
CA TYR A 104 -2.66 4.55 13.97
C TYR A 104 -2.30 5.36 12.74
N ASN A 105 -1.66 4.70 11.81
CA ASN A 105 -1.54 5.13 10.42
C ASN A 105 -2.46 4.29 9.56
N GLU A 106 -3.11 4.92 8.60
CA GLU A 106 -4.08 4.30 7.71
C GLU A 106 -3.62 4.43 6.26
N MET A 107 -3.74 3.36 5.52
CA MET A 107 -3.59 3.35 4.08
C MET A 107 -4.90 2.84 3.47
N THR A 108 -5.51 3.66 2.63
CA THR A 108 -6.69 3.28 1.88
C THR A 108 -6.28 3.04 0.44
N VAL A 109 -6.48 1.83 -0.04
CA VAL A 109 -6.20 1.44 -1.42
C VAL A 109 -7.52 1.17 -2.13
N THR A 110 -7.78 1.94 -3.18
CA THR A 110 -8.94 1.71 -4.04
C THR A 110 -8.53 0.77 -5.16
N LEU A 111 -9.18 -0.38 -5.23
CA LEU A 111 -9.02 -1.36 -6.28
C LEU A 111 -10.18 -1.25 -7.25
N GLU A 112 -9.87 -1.28 -8.52
CA GLU A 112 -10.85 -1.32 -9.60
C GLU A 112 -10.77 -2.66 -10.33
N GLN A 113 -11.92 -3.24 -10.62
CA GLN A 113 -12.04 -4.41 -11.48
C GLN A 113 -12.64 -3.97 -12.82
N PRO A 114 -11.82 -3.66 -13.84
CA PRO A 114 -12.30 -3.01 -15.07
C PRO A 114 -13.35 -3.83 -15.84
N GLU A 115 -13.24 -5.16 -15.81
CA GLU A 115 -14.14 -6.05 -16.52
C GLU A 115 -15.56 -6.06 -15.96
N THR A 116 -15.73 -5.79 -14.67
CA THR A 116 -17.04 -5.80 -14.00
C THR A 116 -17.56 -4.41 -13.64
N GLY A 117 -16.71 -3.37 -13.75
CA GLY A 117 -17.03 -2.01 -13.34
C GLY A 117 -17.12 -1.81 -11.80
N ARG A 118 -16.53 -2.66 -11.02
CA ARG A 118 -16.50 -2.63 -9.54
C ARG A 118 -15.22 -2.02 -8.98
#